data_b6fea87b51c64321b5afa49f47c4b9f0
#
_entry.id   b6fea87b51c64321b5afa49f47c4b9f0
#
_cell.length_a   1.000
_cell.length_b   1.000
_cell.length_c   1.000
_cell.angle_alpha   90.00
_cell.angle_beta   90.00
_cell.angle_gamma   90.00
#
_symmetry.space_group_name_H-M   'P 1'
#
loop_
_entity.id
_entity.type
_entity.pdbx_description
1 polymer ?
#
loop_
_entity_poly.entity_id
_entity_poly.type
_entity_poly.pdbx_seq_one_letter_code
_entity_poly.pdbx_strand_id
1 'polypeptide(L)'
;MGSAFSLCPQPPSLVAQLPKYPAVSEAHYDILPIFANAAYYPNWRVYRKQPPSSLRLGFLSHLFYAFAWVKEDGTMSDEWADCQMAVDGTTGCLRAFAQLKQRYSQMKVILSVGGGGKGSENFAGVARNPAAVETFVRTARELVDQFGLDGIDIDWEYPSDPQQGLDYVYLLSQLRRGLPSPRYLLTTALPAGQWALRNINLAAAQTHLDLINIMTYDFSGPWTSRTGHQSQLYTPARPKSESAQVSCQSAITYILSQGVNPRKVLLGIPVYGRSFLGSSNAGQSYSGCGGEEGTFDYRDLPRPGAKEHHDDKVGAGYCTGGDGGFVTYDTTRTVQQKAKFVANTNLGGLFYWHIAADAQGPRSLIETGYNALHDM
;
A
#
# COMPACT_ATOMS: atom_id res chain seq x y z
N MET A 1 0.98 -34.15 -18.06
CA MET A 1 0.46 -33.37 -19.19
C MET A 1 0.54 -31.93 -18.76
N GLY A 2 1.54 -31.19 -19.23
CA GLY A 2 1.79 -29.82 -18.76
C GLY A 2 0.73 -28.87 -19.29
N SER A 3 -0.04 -28.25 -18.42
CA SER A 3 -0.83 -27.09 -18.77
C SER A 3 0.15 -25.92 -18.90
N ALA A 4 0.41 -25.51 -20.15
CA ALA A 4 1.17 -24.32 -20.45
C ALA A 4 0.49 -23.10 -19.79
N PHE A 5 1.32 -22.26 -19.17
CA PHE A 5 0.95 -20.95 -18.66
C PHE A 5 0.18 -20.18 -19.73
N SER A 6 -1.00 -19.69 -19.42
CA SER A 6 -1.60 -18.57 -20.11
C SER A 6 -1.04 -17.28 -19.50
N LEU A 7 0.22 -16.98 -19.81
CA LEU A 7 0.72 -15.62 -19.66
C LEU A 7 -0.13 -14.72 -20.55
N CYS A 8 -0.36 -13.49 -20.15
CA CYS A 8 -1.05 -12.49 -20.96
C CYS A 8 -0.55 -12.55 -22.40
N PRO A 9 -1.43 -12.64 -23.42
CA PRO A 9 -1.02 -12.81 -24.81
C PRO A 9 -0.05 -11.69 -25.22
N GLN A 10 1.08 -12.07 -25.82
CA GLN A 10 2.03 -11.12 -26.38
C GLN A 10 1.34 -10.31 -27.47
N PRO A 11 1.47 -8.99 -27.52
CA PRO A 11 0.96 -8.21 -28.64
C PRO A 11 1.71 -8.61 -29.92
N PRO A 12 1.02 -8.63 -31.08
CA PRO A 12 1.73 -8.71 -32.36
C PRO A 12 2.75 -7.58 -32.42
N SER A 13 3.95 -7.86 -32.95
CA SER A 13 5.10 -6.96 -33.00
C SER A 13 4.77 -5.61 -33.65
N LEU A 14 4.37 -4.64 -32.84
CA LEU A 14 4.25 -3.22 -33.21
C LEU A 14 5.58 -2.49 -32.98
N VAL A 15 6.68 -3.06 -33.50
CA VAL A 15 8.00 -2.38 -33.48
C VAL A 15 8.18 -1.46 -34.70
N ALA A 16 7.16 -1.28 -35.54
CA ALA A 16 7.23 -0.37 -36.67
C ALA A 16 6.34 0.84 -36.44
N GLN A 17 7.00 2.00 -36.25
CA GLN A 17 6.48 3.37 -36.26
C GLN A 17 6.17 4.02 -34.90
N LEU A 18 7.21 4.18 -34.06
CA LEU A 18 7.21 5.29 -33.08
C LEU A 18 7.88 6.51 -33.76
N PRO A 19 7.30 7.72 -33.64
CA PRO A 19 7.95 8.93 -34.11
C PRO A 19 9.26 9.12 -33.35
N LYS A 20 10.36 9.37 -34.12
CA LYS A 20 11.66 9.73 -33.54
C LYS A 20 11.54 11.10 -32.90
N TYR A 21 11.46 11.14 -31.57
CA TYR A 21 11.67 12.36 -30.84
C TYR A 21 13.16 12.72 -30.83
N PRO A 22 13.53 14.02 -30.96
CA PRO A 22 14.92 14.43 -30.91
C PRO A 22 15.52 14.07 -29.54
N ALA A 23 16.78 13.58 -29.61
CA ALA A 23 17.55 13.32 -28.40
C ALA A 23 17.66 14.60 -27.57
N VAL A 24 17.05 14.62 -26.38
CA VAL A 24 17.29 15.64 -25.39
C VAL A 24 18.62 15.29 -24.74
N SER A 25 19.67 16.01 -25.17
CA SER A 25 20.95 16.06 -24.47
C SER A 25 20.74 16.88 -23.21
N GLU A 26 21.04 16.28 -22.09
CA GLU A 26 21.59 16.83 -20.85
C GLU A 26 21.15 15.91 -19.70
N ALA A 27 22.12 15.42 -18.98
CA ALA A 27 21.92 14.62 -17.80
C ALA A 27 21.10 15.41 -16.78
N HIS A 28 19.79 15.22 -16.79
CA HIS A 28 19.00 15.51 -15.60
C HIS A 28 19.45 14.47 -14.56
N TYR A 29 20.24 14.93 -13.60
CA TYR A 29 20.30 14.25 -12.32
C TYR A 29 18.86 14.24 -11.80
N ASP A 30 18.19 13.10 -11.92
CA ASP A 30 16.94 12.85 -11.23
C ASP A 30 17.27 12.99 -9.74
N ILE A 31 17.02 14.17 -9.20
CA ILE A 31 16.99 14.38 -7.75
C ILE A 31 15.79 13.56 -7.32
N LEU A 32 16.04 12.32 -6.90
CA LEU A 32 15.02 11.48 -6.28
C LEU A 32 14.39 12.33 -5.18
N PRO A 33 13.07 12.44 -5.13
CA PRO A 33 12.42 13.21 -4.09
C PRO A 33 12.95 12.72 -2.74
N ILE A 34 13.31 13.64 -1.85
CA ILE A 34 13.86 13.34 -0.52
C ILE A 34 12.92 12.40 0.24
N PHE A 35 11.62 12.49 -0.05
CA PHE A 35 10.58 11.63 0.51
C PHE A 35 9.78 10.93 -0.60
N ALA A 36 9.50 9.65 -0.38
CA ALA A 36 8.51 8.95 -1.19
C ALA A 36 7.08 9.39 -0.82
N ASN A 37 6.24 9.58 -1.84
CA ASN A 37 4.79 9.73 -1.69
C ASN A 37 4.16 8.66 -2.56
N ALA A 38 3.76 7.53 -1.97
CA ALA A 38 3.41 6.31 -2.65
C ALA A 38 1.92 5.96 -2.46
N ALA A 39 1.32 5.22 -3.38
CA ALA A 39 -0.06 4.77 -3.19
C ALA A 39 -0.32 3.39 -3.80
N TYR A 40 -1.23 2.64 -3.18
CA TYR A 40 -1.76 1.42 -3.75
C TYR A 40 -2.95 1.72 -4.67
N TYR A 41 -3.07 0.95 -5.75
CA TYR A 41 -4.25 0.90 -6.60
C TYR A 41 -4.81 -0.52 -6.65
N PRO A 42 -5.95 -0.80 -6.01
CA PRO A 42 -6.61 -2.09 -6.09
C PRO A 42 -7.23 -2.34 -7.48
N ASN A 43 -6.89 -3.48 -8.11
CA ASN A 43 -7.34 -3.82 -9.46
C ASN A 43 -8.86 -3.87 -9.60
N TRP A 44 -9.59 -4.28 -8.55
CA TRP A 44 -11.06 -4.33 -8.57
C TRP A 44 -11.74 -2.96 -8.67
N ARG A 45 -11.01 -1.85 -8.47
CA ARG A 45 -11.56 -0.49 -8.61
C ARG A 45 -11.89 -0.15 -10.07
N VAL A 46 -11.28 -0.85 -11.03
CA VAL A 46 -11.63 -0.70 -12.45
C VAL A 46 -13.09 -1.07 -12.72
N TYR A 47 -13.62 -2.08 -12.03
CA TYR A 47 -15.03 -2.48 -12.13
C TYR A 47 -15.99 -1.43 -11.56
N ARG A 48 -15.50 -0.53 -10.72
CA ARG A 48 -16.25 0.62 -10.18
C ARG A 48 -16.06 1.90 -11.01
N LYS A 49 -15.68 1.76 -12.28
CA LYS A 49 -15.44 2.87 -13.22
C LYS A 49 -14.32 3.83 -12.75
N GLN A 50 -13.31 3.29 -12.11
CA GLN A 50 -12.12 4.00 -11.69
C GLN A 50 -10.88 3.42 -12.39
N PRO A 51 -10.78 3.56 -13.73
CA PRO A 51 -9.63 3.06 -14.49
C PRO A 51 -8.34 3.84 -14.15
N PRO A 52 -7.16 3.31 -14.50
CA PRO A 52 -5.88 3.96 -14.26
C PRO A 52 -5.81 5.43 -14.72
N SER A 53 -6.40 5.76 -15.88
CA SER A 53 -6.43 7.13 -16.41
C SER A 53 -7.25 8.14 -15.59
N SER A 54 -8.16 7.66 -14.74
CA SER A 54 -8.97 8.52 -13.86
C SER A 54 -8.23 9.03 -12.62
N LEU A 55 -7.03 8.51 -12.36
CA LEU A 55 -6.26 8.77 -11.16
C LEU A 55 -5.36 10.01 -11.30
N ARG A 56 -5.16 10.73 -10.19
CA ARG A 56 -4.24 11.86 -10.13
C ARG A 56 -2.84 11.39 -9.73
N LEU A 57 -2.05 10.97 -10.71
CA LEU A 57 -0.75 10.34 -10.52
C LEU A 57 0.42 11.33 -10.33
N GLY A 58 0.22 12.61 -10.60
CA GLY A 58 1.30 13.62 -10.62
C GLY A 58 1.98 13.86 -9.27
N PHE A 59 1.37 13.44 -8.17
CA PHE A 59 1.91 13.57 -6.82
C PHE A 59 2.61 12.29 -6.32
N LEU A 60 2.67 11.23 -7.16
CA LEU A 60 3.23 9.95 -6.75
C LEU A 60 4.68 9.77 -7.22
N SER A 61 5.49 9.25 -6.32
CA SER A 61 6.80 8.65 -6.63
C SER A 61 6.70 7.16 -6.94
N HIS A 62 5.78 6.44 -6.28
CA HIS A 62 5.57 5.00 -6.43
C HIS A 62 4.08 4.68 -6.46
N LEU A 63 3.69 3.78 -7.37
CA LEU A 63 2.36 3.16 -7.41
C LEU A 63 2.51 1.66 -7.21
N PHE A 64 1.80 1.12 -6.22
CA PHE A 64 1.70 -0.31 -5.98
C PHE A 64 0.40 -0.82 -6.61
N TYR A 65 0.52 -1.62 -7.66
CA TYR A 65 -0.63 -2.25 -8.30
C TYR A 65 -1.04 -3.50 -7.50
N ALA A 66 -2.20 -3.52 -6.93
CA ALA A 66 -2.69 -4.53 -5.99
C ALA A 66 -3.95 -5.24 -6.54
N PHE A 67 -3.98 -6.56 -6.63
CA PHE A 67 -2.96 -7.51 -6.27
C PHE A 67 -2.82 -8.60 -7.33
N ALA A 68 -1.59 -9.10 -7.50
CA ALA A 68 -1.41 -10.44 -8.02
C ALA A 68 -1.35 -11.44 -6.85
N TRP A 69 -1.63 -12.72 -7.11
CA TRP A 69 -1.58 -13.78 -6.11
C TRP A 69 -0.54 -14.82 -6.49
N VAL A 70 0.02 -15.50 -5.49
CA VAL A 70 0.88 -16.64 -5.69
C VAL A 70 0.08 -17.93 -5.48
N LYS A 71 0.22 -18.90 -6.41
CA LYS A 71 -0.38 -20.24 -6.30
C LYS A 71 0.50 -21.16 -5.47
N GLU A 72 -0.01 -22.31 -5.05
CA GLU A 72 0.69 -23.30 -4.25
C GLU A 72 2.03 -23.76 -4.87
N ASP A 73 2.11 -23.82 -6.20
CA ASP A 73 3.32 -24.19 -6.95
C ASP A 73 4.30 -23.03 -7.14
N GLY A 74 3.99 -21.85 -6.61
CA GLY A 74 4.79 -20.64 -6.75
C GLY A 74 4.50 -19.83 -7.99
N THR A 75 3.58 -20.25 -8.88
CA THR A 75 3.26 -19.46 -10.05
C THR A 75 2.44 -18.24 -9.66
N MET A 76 2.73 -17.11 -10.34
CA MET A 76 1.91 -15.91 -10.20
C MET A 76 0.57 -16.08 -10.89
N SER A 77 -0.51 -15.65 -10.26
CA SER A 77 -1.80 -15.50 -10.90
C SER A 77 -2.03 -14.07 -11.31
N ASP A 78 -2.69 -13.89 -12.43
CA ASP A 78 -3.24 -12.62 -12.91
C ASP A 78 -4.77 -12.70 -12.93
N GLU A 79 -5.41 -11.57 -12.70
CA GLU A 79 -6.85 -11.45 -12.89
C GLU A 79 -7.16 -10.91 -14.30
N TRP A 80 -8.41 -11.10 -14.74
CA TRP A 80 -8.87 -10.58 -16.04
C TRP A 80 -8.68 -9.06 -16.17
N ALA A 81 -8.87 -8.31 -15.08
CA ALA A 81 -8.61 -6.88 -15.02
C ALA A 81 -7.15 -6.52 -15.30
N ASP A 82 -6.22 -7.37 -14.92
CA ASP A 82 -4.78 -7.09 -15.00
C ASP A 82 -4.28 -7.11 -16.45
N CYS A 83 -4.73 -8.09 -17.24
CA CYS A 83 -4.16 -8.39 -18.54
C CYS A 83 -5.13 -8.37 -19.72
N GLN A 84 -6.43 -8.60 -19.53
CA GLN A 84 -7.38 -8.91 -20.60
C GLN A 84 -8.48 -7.88 -20.77
N MET A 85 -8.91 -7.20 -19.69
CA MET A 85 -9.97 -6.21 -19.74
C MET A 85 -9.60 -5.03 -20.66
N ALA A 86 -10.51 -4.64 -21.54
CA ALA A 86 -10.34 -3.41 -22.32
C ALA A 86 -10.41 -2.19 -21.36
N VAL A 87 -9.33 -1.43 -21.24
CA VAL A 87 -9.23 -0.25 -20.36
C VAL A 87 -8.25 0.76 -20.93
N ASP A 88 -8.60 2.06 -20.87
CA ASP A 88 -7.74 3.18 -21.27
C ASP A 88 -7.10 3.03 -22.67
N GLY A 89 -7.83 2.43 -23.62
CA GLY A 89 -7.36 2.22 -25.00
C GLY A 89 -6.36 1.05 -25.15
N THR A 90 -6.18 0.23 -24.11
CA THR A 90 -5.31 -0.96 -24.14
C THR A 90 -6.03 -2.18 -23.52
N THR A 91 -5.29 -3.28 -23.33
CA THR A 91 -5.78 -4.49 -22.66
C THR A 91 -5.07 -4.67 -21.32
N GLY A 92 -5.87 -4.69 -20.25
CA GLY A 92 -5.41 -4.85 -18.89
C GLY A 92 -4.85 -3.58 -18.24
N CYS A 93 -5.09 -3.45 -16.95
CA CYS A 93 -4.63 -2.32 -16.16
C CYS A 93 -3.09 -2.23 -16.08
N LEU A 94 -2.37 -3.37 -16.12
CA LEU A 94 -0.91 -3.37 -16.09
C LEU A 94 -0.32 -2.63 -17.32
N ARG A 95 -0.87 -2.87 -18.51
CA ARG A 95 -0.45 -2.12 -19.72
C ARG A 95 -0.87 -0.65 -19.65
N ALA A 96 -2.05 -0.36 -19.10
CA ALA A 96 -2.50 1.01 -18.92
C ALA A 96 -1.53 1.79 -18.00
N PHE A 97 -1.08 1.22 -16.90
CA PHE A 97 -0.08 1.84 -16.03
C PHE A 97 1.30 1.94 -16.69
N ALA A 98 1.72 0.94 -17.47
CA ALA A 98 2.96 1.01 -18.25
C ALA A 98 2.96 2.18 -19.24
N GLN A 99 1.82 2.46 -19.89
CA GLN A 99 1.65 3.65 -20.75
C GLN A 99 1.66 4.96 -19.93
N LEU A 100 1.01 4.98 -18.78
CA LEU A 100 0.99 6.18 -17.92
C LEU A 100 2.38 6.53 -17.36
N LYS A 101 3.28 5.57 -17.15
CA LYS A 101 4.69 5.84 -16.82
C LYS A 101 5.39 6.73 -17.84
N GLN A 102 5.04 6.65 -19.11
CA GLN A 102 5.63 7.52 -20.13
C GLN A 102 5.27 9.00 -19.90
N ARG A 103 4.07 9.25 -19.37
CA ARG A 103 3.59 10.60 -19.02
C ARG A 103 4.09 11.05 -17.64
N TYR A 104 4.23 10.11 -16.71
CA TYR A 104 4.65 10.33 -15.34
C TYR A 104 5.99 9.62 -15.08
N SER A 105 7.05 10.07 -15.76
CA SER A 105 8.37 9.42 -15.79
C SER A 105 9.04 9.28 -14.42
N GLN A 106 8.68 10.18 -13.48
CA GLN A 106 9.15 10.12 -12.10
C GLN A 106 8.52 8.96 -11.29
N MET A 107 7.36 8.40 -11.75
CA MET A 107 6.62 7.40 -11.00
C MET A 107 7.15 5.98 -11.29
N LYS A 108 7.42 5.23 -10.23
CA LYS A 108 7.68 3.80 -10.28
C LYS A 108 6.38 3.02 -10.14
N VAL A 109 6.20 1.97 -10.94
CA VAL A 109 5.05 1.07 -10.87
C VAL A 109 5.52 -0.30 -10.42
N ILE A 110 5.02 -0.77 -9.29
CA ILE A 110 5.44 -1.98 -8.60
C ILE A 110 4.24 -2.92 -8.51
N LEU A 111 4.41 -4.19 -8.85
CA LEU A 111 3.37 -5.20 -8.71
C LEU A 111 3.35 -5.72 -7.28
N SER A 112 2.24 -5.47 -6.56
CA SER A 112 2.03 -6.02 -5.22
C SER A 112 1.42 -7.40 -5.29
N VAL A 113 1.99 -8.33 -4.52
CA VAL A 113 1.62 -9.75 -4.47
C VAL A 113 1.15 -10.07 -3.08
N GLY A 114 -0.09 -10.57 -2.98
CA GLY A 114 -0.68 -10.95 -1.71
C GLY A 114 -1.93 -10.16 -1.35
N GLY A 115 -1.85 -9.41 -0.26
CA GLY A 115 -2.98 -8.75 0.37
C GLY A 115 -3.72 -9.65 1.35
N GLY A 116 -4.71 -9.08 2.05
CA GLY A 116 -5.47 -9.79 3.08
C GLY A 116 -6.25 -11.01 2.59
N GLY A 117 -6.56 -11.92 3.50
CA GLY A 117 -7.38 -13.10 3.24
C GLY A 117 -6.76 -14.06 2.22
N LYS A 118 -7.49 -14.34 1.14
CA LYS A 118 -7.05 -15.30 0.10
C LYS A 118 -5.74 -14.91 -0.58
N GLY A 119 -5.40 -13.63 -0.66
CA GLY A 119 -4.15 -13.17 -1.26
C GLY A 119 -2.92 -13.74 -0.59
N SER A 120 -3.01 -13.99 0.72
CA SER A 120 -1.90 -14.47 1.54
C SER A 120 -1.92 -15.97 1.87
N GLU A 121 -2.97 -16.72 1.48
CA GLU A 121 -3.16 -18.11 1.92
C GLU A 121 -2.03 -19.08 1.52
N ASN A 122 -1.39 -18.87 0.38
CA ASN A 122 -0.38 -19.77 -0.16
C ASN A 122 1.06 -19.42 0.27
N PHE A 123 1.30 -18.21 0.81
CA PHE A 123 2.66 -17.76 1.11
C PHE A 123 3.44 -18.68 2.03
N ALA A 124 2.81 -19.20 3.10
CA ALA A 124 3.49 -20.07 4.05
C ALA A 124 3.96 -21.38 3.39
N GLY A 125 3.15 -21.96 2.50
CA GLY A 125 3.50 -23.16 1.73
C GLY A 125 4.60 -22.89 0.71
N VAL A 126 4.46 -21.80 -0.04
CA VAL A 126 5.42 -21.39 -1.07
C VAL A 126 6.77 -21.05 -0.44
N ALA A 127 6.82 -20.21 0.59
CA ALA A 127 8.07 -19.77 1.22
C ALA A 127 8.89 -20.92 1.85
N ARG A 128 8.21 -21.99 2.27
CA ARG A 128 8.84 -23.21 2.82
C ARG A 128 9.35 -24.17 1.74
N ASN A 129 8.89 -24.05 0.49
CA ASN A 129 9.23 -24.95 -0.60
C ASN A 129 10.20 -24.26 -1.57
N PRO A 130 11.51 -24.67 -1.60
CA PRO A 130 12.50 -24.05 -2.49
C PRO A 130 12.13 -24.06 -3.97
N ALA A 131 11.49 -25.14 -4.47
CA ALA A 131 11.06 -25.23 -5.87
C ALA A 131 9.92 -24.25 -6.19
N ALA A 132 8.98 -24.06 -5.25
CA ALA A 132 7.92 -23.08 -5.39
C ALA A 132 8.48 -21.63 -5.31
N VAL A 133 9.46 -21.38 -4.43
CA VAL A 133 10.16 -20.09 -4.38
C VAL A 133 10.88 -19.79 -5.70
N GLU A 134 11.60 -20.76 -6.29
CA GLU A 134 12.25 -20.59 -7.59
C GLU A 134 11.23 -20.25 -8.69
N THR A 135 10.10 -20.95 -8.71
CA THR A 135 9.00 -20.69 -9.64
C THR A 135 8.45 -19.28 -9.43
N PHE A 136 8.22 -18.87 -8.18
CA PHE A 136 7.73 -17.53 -7.85
C PHE A 136 8.70 -16.44 -8.35
N VAL A 137 9.98 -16.57 -8.03
CA VAL A 137 11.00 -15.61 -8.47
C VAL A 137 11.02 -15.46 -9.98
N ARG A 138 10.98 -16.59 -10.70
CA ARG A 138 10.97 -16.60 -12.17
C ARG A 138 9.73 -15.94 -12.74
N THR A 139 8.53 -16.34 -12.30
CA THR A 139 7.27 -15.82 -12.84
C THR A 139 7.03 -14.36 -12.43
N ALA A 140 7.45 -13.94 -11.24
CA ALA A 140 7.40 -12.55 -10.82
C ALA A 140 8.27 -11.66 -11.73
N ARG A 141 9.49 -12.11 -12.03
CA ARG A 141 10.37 -11.39 -12.94
C ARG A 141 9.82 -11.33 -14.37
N GLU A 142 9.28 -12.43 -14.88
CA GLU A 142 8.67 -12.49 -16.22
C GLU A 142 7.54 -11.44 -16.34
N LEU A 143 6.67 -11.30 -15.33
CA LEU A 143 5.61 -10.28 -15.32
C LEU A 143 6.17 -8.86 -15.28
N VAL A 144 7.14 -8.61 -14.41
CA VAL A 144 7.77 -7.28 -14.30
C VAL A 144 8.40 -6.87 -15.63
N ASP A 145 9.16 -7.76 -16.27
CA ASP A 145 9.81 -7.49 -17.55
C ASP A 145 8.78 -7.36 -18.70
N GLN A 146 7.74 -8.21 -18.72
CA GLN A 146 6.69 -8.21 -19.74
C GLN A 146 5.91 -6.88 -19.79
N PHE A 147 5.60 -6.31 -18.64
CA PHE A 147 4.84 -5.07 -18.54
C PHE A 147 5.71 -3.82 -18.32
N GLY A 148 7.04 -3.96 -18.27
CA GLY A 148 7.95 -2.84 -18.02
C GLY A 148 7.73 -2.19 -16.66
N LEU A 149 7.40 -2.99 -15.64
CA LEU A 149 7.24 -2.54 -14.27
C LEU A 149 8.60 -2.32 -13.59
N ASP A 150 8.61 -1.70 -12.42
CA ASP A 150 9.85 -1.36 -11.74
C ASP A 150 10.22 -2.35 -10.63
N GLY A 151 9.32 -3.27 -10.27
CA GLY A 151 9.62 -4.24 -9.21
C GLY A 151 8.41 -4.97 -8.66
N ILE A 152 8.65 -5.62 -7.52
CA ILE A 152 7.66 -6.44 -6.79
C ILE A 152 7.54 -5.91 -5.36
N ASP A 153 6.32 -5.89 -4.86
CA ASP A 153 5.96 -5.67 -3.46
C ASP A 153 5.40 -6.96 -2.86
N ILE A 154 5.81 -7.33 -1.66
CA ILE A 154 5.32 -8.52 -0.94
C ILE A 154 4.40 -8.07 0.19
N ASP A 155 3.14 -8.41 0.05
CA ASP A 155 2.10 -8.14 1.04
C ASP A 155 1.56 -9.45 1.62
N TRP A 156 2.44 -10.15 2.38
CA TRP A 156 2.06 -11.37 3.08
C TRP A 156 1.46 -11.05 4.45
N GLU A 157 0.16 -11.23 4.59
CA GLU A 157 -0.61 -10.92 5.79
C GLU A 157 -1.02 -12.18 6.55
N TYR A 158 -0.23 -12.75 7.50
CA TYR A 158 1.11 -12.34 7.93
C TYR A 158 1.92 -13.59 8.30
N PRO A 159 3.27 -13.57 8.35
CA PRO A 159 4.03 -14.62 9.01
C PRO A 159 3.56 -14.78 10.47
N SER A 160 2.94 -15.93 10.78
CA SER A 160 2.19 -16.13 12.04
C SER A 160 3.01 -16.73 13.16
N ASP A 161 4.20 -17.28 12.83
CA ASP A 161 5.10 -17.92 13.78
C ASP A 161 6.59 -17.64 13.40
N PRO A 162 7.54 -17.91 14.29
CA PRO A 162 8.96 -17.66 14.02
C PRO A 162 9.53 -18.42 12.81
N GLN A 163 9.00 -19.60 12.47
CA GLN A 163 9.45 -20.34 11.30
C GLN A 163 9.03 -19.66 10.02
N GLN A 164 7.77 -19.21 9.93
CA GLN A 164 7.30 -18.41 8.80
C GLN A 164 8.07 -17.08 8.68
N GLY A 165 8.51 -16.52 9.80
CA GLY A 165 9.39 -15.35 9.79
C GLY A 165 10.76 -15.64 9.15
N LEU A 166 11.34 -16.81 9.39
CA LEU A 166 12.57 -17.26 8.71
C LEU A 166 12.32 -17.52 7.22
N ASP A 167 11.22 -18.21 6.90
CA ASP A 167 10.81 -18.52 5.53
C ASP A 167 10.54 -17.21 4.74
N TYR A 168 9.99 -16.19 5.39
CA TYR A 168 9.78 -14.87 4.81
C TYR A 168 11.10 -14.18 4.43
N VAL A 169 12.09 -14.17 5.34
CA VAL A 169 13.40 -13.58 5.04
C VAL A 169 14.10 -14.35 3.92
N TYR A 170 13.99 -15.68 3.92
CA TYR A 170 14.49 -16.53 2.83
C TYR A 170 13.83 -16.15 1.48
N LEU A 171 12.51 -16.05 1.43
CA LEU A 171 11.76 -15.63 0.24
C LEU A 171 12.26 -14.27 -0.29
N LEU A 172 12.38 -13.27 0.59
CA LEU A 172 12.90 -11.94 0.21
C LEU A 172 14.31 -12.03 -0.36
N SER A 173 15.18 -12.87 0.22
CA SER A 173 16.55 -13.06 -0.27
C SER A 173 16.59 -13.66 -1.69
N GLN A 174 15.71 -14.63 -1.99
CA GLN A 174 15.62 -15.24 -3.32
C GLN A 174 15.01 -14.27 -4.34
N LEU A 175 13.96 -13.53 -3.95
CA LEU A 175 13.39 -12.47 -4.79
C LEU A 175 14.44 -11.41 -5.13
N ARG A 176 15.22 -10.94 -4.16
CA ARG A 176 16.31 -9.96 -4.42
C ARG A 176 17.38 -10.52 -5.36
N ARG A 177 17.70 -11.80 -5.30
CA ARG A 177 18.63 -12.44 -6.25
C ARG A 177 18.07 -12.47 -7.68
N GLY A 178 16.78 -12.76 -7.82
CA GLY A 178 16.10 -12.78 -9.13
C GLY A 178 15.79 -11.38 -9.68
N LEU A 179 15.64 -10.41 -8.80
CA LEU A 179 15.31 -9.00 -9.09
C LEU A 179 16.42 -8.08 -8.55
N PRO A 180 17.63 -8.06 -9.18
CA PRO A 180 18.76 -7.33 -8.64
C PRO A 180 18.56 -5.81 -8.66
N SER A 181 18.97 -5.14 -7.56
CA SER A 181 19.09 -3.68 -7.49
C SER A 181 20.26 -3.20 -8.35
N PRO A 182 20.22 -1.99 -8.93
CA PRO A 182 19.15 -0.98 -8.81
C PRO A 182 18.05 -1.11 -9.88
N ARG A 183 18.13 -2.13 -10.77
CA ARG A 183 17.16 -2.27 -11.88
C ARG A 183 15.74 -2.52 -11.37
N TYR A 184 15.59 -3.32 -10.32
CA TYR A 184 14.30 -3.70 -9.76
C TYR A 184 14.18 -3.25 -8.30
N LEU A 185 13.01 -2.74 -7.96
CA LEU A 185 12.62 -2.48 -6.59
C LEU A 185 12.03 -3.76 -5.98
N LEU A 186 12.39 -4.04 -4.75
CA LEU A 186 11.75 -5.04 -3.90
C LEU A 186 11.27 -4.36 -2.63
N THR A 187 9.96 -4.38 -2.41
CA THR A 187 9.32 -3.72 -1.28
C THR A 187 8.44 -4.70 -0.53
N THR A 188 7.92 -4.29 0.60
CA THR A 188 6.95 -5.10 1.36
C THR A 188 5.98 -4.21 2.12
N ALA A 189 4.75 -4.70 2.34
CA ALA A 189 3.83 -4.17 3.33
C ALA A 189 3.92 -5.02 4.61
N LEU A 190 3.94 -4.35 5.76
CA LEU A 190 3.99 -4.99 7.08
C LEU A 190 2.99 -4.34 8.04
N PRO A 191 2.43 -5.11 8.99
CA PRO A 191 1.48 -4.59 9.95
C PRO A 191 2.14 -3.63 10.95
N ALA A 192 1.33 -2.77 11.58
CA ALA A 192 1.78 -1.96 12.71
C ALA A 192 1.87 -2.77 14.03
N GLY A 193 1.16 -3.90 14.09
CA GLY A 193 1.05 -4.71 15.29
C GLY A 193 2.29 -5.54 15.60
N GLN A 194 2.84 -5.40 16.80
CA GLN A 194 4.01 -6.16 17.25
C GLN A 194 3.75 -7.68 17.29
N TRP A 195 2.49 -8.10 17.40
CA TRP A 195 2.11 -9.52 17.45
C TRP A 195 2.55 -10.33 16.22
N ALA A 196 2.58 -9.70 15.04
CA ALA A 196 3.11 -10.31 13.82
C ALA A 196 4.59 -9.94 13.59
N LEU A 197 4.95 -8.67 13.77
CA LEU A 197 6.32 -8.19 13.54
C LEU A 197 7.38 -8.93 14.35
N ARG A 198 7.06 -9.36 15.57
CA ARG A 198 7.99 -10.12 16.45
C ARG A 198 8.45 -11.44 15.85
N ASN A 199 7.72 -12.00 14.89
CA ASN A 199 8.07 -13.25 14.22
C ASN A 199 9.14 -13.05 13.13
N ILE A 200 9.36 -11.80 12.68
CA ILE A 200 10.21 -11.46 11.55
C ILE A 200 11.52 -10.85 12.05
N ASN A 201 12.65 -11.34 11.57
CA ASN A 201 13.93 -10.66 11.74
C ASN A 201 13.99 -9.45 10.79
N LEU A 202 13.50 -8.29 11.28
CA LEU A 202 13.38 -7.06 10.49
C LEU A 202 14.75 -6.52 10.07
N ALA A 203 15.79 -6.68 10.90
CA ALA A 203 17.16 -6.27 10.55
C ALA A 203 17.71 -7.08 9.36
N ALA A 204 17.41 -8.37 9.28
CA ALA A 204 17.78 -9.20 8.14
C ALA A 204 16.90 -8.91 6.91
N ALA A 205 15.58 -8.80 7.08
CA ALA A 205 14.64 -8.55 6.00
C ALA A 205 14.97 -7.26 5.23
N GLN A 206 15.26 -6.16 5.94
CA GLN A 206 15.56 -4.87 5.32
C GLN A 206 16.78 -4.88 4.39
N THR A 207 17.71 -5.84 4.55
CA THR A 207 18.90 -5.91 3.68
C THR A 207 18.55 -6.26 2.23
N HIS A 208 17.39 -6.88 2.03
CA HIS A 208 16.87 -7.26 0.72
C HIS A 208 15.89 -6.24 0.14
N LEU A 209 15.36 -5.33 0.96
CA LEU A 209 14.27 -4.42 0.63
C LEU A 209 14.77 -3.00 0.31
N ASP A 210 14.07 -2.34 -0.62
CA ASP A 210 14.25 -0.92 -0.91
C ASP A 210 13.31 -0.05 -0.06
N LEU A 211 12.04 -0.46 0.09
CA LEU A 211 11.03 0.21 0.92
C LEU A 211 10.26 -0.80 1.77
N ILE A 212 9.78 -0.33 2.91
CA ILE A 212 8.96 -1.08 3.87
C ILE A 212 7.73 -0.23 4.20
N ASN A 213 6.58 -0.63 3.69
CA ASN A 213 5.30 0.05 3.87
C ASN A 213 4.66 -0.43 5.17
N ILE A 214 4.62 0.40 6.21
CA ILE A 214 4.01 0.02 7.48
C ILE A 214 2.55 0.43 7.49
N MET A 215 1.66 -0.56 7.56
CA MET A 215 0.21 -0.40 7.56
C MET A 215 -0.27 0.18 8.89
N THR A 216 -0.02 1.47 9.10
CA THR A 216 -0.35 2.24 10.31
C THR A 216 -1.81 2.66 10.31
N TYR A 217 -2.69 1.71 10.05
CA TYR A 217 -4.14 1.85 10.04
C TYR A 217 -4.80 0.53 10.48
N ASP A 218 -6.14 0.52 10.49
CA ASP A 218 -6.95 -0.60 10.96
C ASP A 218 -6.69 -0.99 12.42
N PHE A 219 -6.32 -0.01 13.26
CA PHE A 219 -6.17 -0.22 14.70
C PHE A 219 -7.51 -0.51 15.38
N SER A 220 -8.60 0.00 14.82
CA SER A 220 -9.97 -0.23 15.29
C SER A 220 -10.90 -0.46 14.10
N GLY A 221 -11.82 -1.42 14.23
CA GLY A 221 -12.76 -1.81 13.19
C GLY A 221 -13.83 -2.75 13.75
N PRO A 222 -14.64 -3.40 12.88
CA PRO A 222 -15.72 -4.30 13.32
C PRO A 222 -15.28 -5.44 14.24
N TRP A 223 -14.02 -5.76 14.28
CA TRP A 223 -13.40 -6.79 15.14
C TRP A 223 -13.07 -6.30 16.55
N THR A 224 -13.17 -4.99 16.83
CA THR A 224 -12.89 -4.45 18.16
C THR A 224 -14.16 -4.37 18.99
N SER A 225 -14.06 -4.63 20.30
CA SER A 225 -15.21 -4.58 21.22
C SER A 225 -15.73 -3.17 21.50
N ARG A 226 -14.90 -2.16 21.21
CA ARG A 226 -15.19 -0.74 21.41
C ARG A 226 -14.71 0.08 20.22
N THR A 227 -15.35 1.22 20.03
CA THR A 227 -14.92 2.22 19.05
C THR A 227 -13.52 2.72 19.37
N GLY A 228 -12.75 3.06 18.33
CA GLY A 228 -11.42 3.64 18.48
C GLY A 228 -11.01 4.38 17.23
N HIS A 229 -9.94 5.15 17.30
CA HIS A 229 -9.33 5.70 16.10
C HIS A 229 -8.58 4.60 15.33
N GLN A 230 -8.78 4.55 14.03
CA GLN A 230 -8.17 3.48 13.21
C GLN A 230 -6.72 3.76 12.81
N SER A 231 -6.23 4.99 12.96
CA SER A 231 -4.91 5.40 12.44
C SER A 231 -4.30 6.57 13.23
N GLN A 232 -4.57 6.61 14.53
CA GLN A 232 -4.06 7.67 15.40
C GLN A 232 -2.53 7.78 15.36
N LEU A 233 -2.00 9.01 15.35
CA LEU A 233 -0.58 9.23 15.31
C LEU A 233 0.10 8.88 16.64
N TYR A 234 -0.51 9.24 17.77
CA TYR A 234 0.04 9.05 19.12
C TYR A 234 -0.83 8.15 19.98
N THR A 235 -0.20 7.41 20.88
CA THR A 235 -0.91 6.64 21.90
C THR A 235 -1.39 7.59 23.00
N PRO A 236 -2.69 7.55 23.39
CA PRO A 236 -3.18 8.38 24.49
C PRO A 236 -2.53 7.99 25.82
N ALA A 237 -2.33 8.96 26.72
CA ALA A 237 -1.69 8.73 28.02
C ALA A 237 -2.45 7.69 28.89
N ARG A 238 -3.75 7.52 28.67
CA ARG A 238 -4.59 6.52 29.32
C ARG A 238 -5.47 5.83 28.27
N PRO A 239 -4.96 4.75 27.63
CA PRO A 239 -5.73 4.01 26.64
C PRO A 239 -7.00 3.41 27.26
N LYS A 240 -8.14 3.62 26.58
CA LYS A 240 -9.46 3.09 27.06
C LYS A 240 -9.84 1.77 26.39
N SER A 241 -9.05 1.28 25.46
CA SER A 241 -9.24 0.02 24.74
C SER A 241 -7.88 -0.52 24.29
N GLU A 242 -7.84 -1.79 23.90
CA GLU A 242 -6.62 -2.39 23.34
C GLU A 242 -6.18 -1.69 22.05
N SER A 243 -7.14 -1.34 21.18
CA SER A 243 -6.86 -0.60 19.95
C SER A 243 -6.25 0.78 20.18
N ALA A 244 -6.55 1.42 21.32
CA ALA A 244 -5.98 2.69 21.72
C ALA A 244 -4.51 2.59 22.18
N GLN A 245 -3.98 1.38 22.42
CA GLN A 245 -2.57 1.17 22.77
C GLN A 245 -1.67 1.17 21.52
N VAL A 246 -2.23 0.98 20.33
CA VAL A 246 -1.52 1.01 19.07
C VAL A 246 -1.62 2.40 18.44
N SER A 247 -0.51 2.90 17.90
CA SER A 247 -0.43 4.18 17.18
C SER A 247 0.64 4.11 16.10
N CYS A 248 0.61 5.06 15.17
CA CYS A 248 1.68 5.20 14.19
C CYS A 248 3.05 5.31 14.89
N GLN A 249 3.15 6.16 15.90
CA GLN A 249 4.39 6.36 16.68
C GLN A 249 4.85 5.05 17.35
N SER A 250 3.97 4.30 18.01
CA SER A 250 4.36 3.06 18.71
C SER A 250 4.87 2.00 17.73
N ALA A 251 4.22 1.86 16.56
CA ALA A 251 4.65 0.95 15.51
C ALA A 251 6.04 1.33 14.95
N ILE A 252 6.23 2.60 14.60
CA ILE A 252 7.51 3.10 14.06
C ILE A 252 8.61 2.95 15.11
N THR A 253 8.36 3.32 16.37
CA THR A 253 9.34 3.16 17.45
C THR A 253 9.80 1.71 17.59
N TYR A 254 8.86 0.75 17.53
CA TYR A 254 9.21 -0.67 17.57
C TYR A 254 10.09 -1.07 16.39
N ILE A 255 9.70 -0.73 15.16
CA ILE A 255 10.43 -1.11 13.94
C ILE A 255 11.86 -0.55 13.94
N LEU A 256 12.02 0.72 14.31
CA LEU A 256 13.32 1.36 14.40
C LEU A 256 14.19 0.74 15.51
N SER A 257 13.58 0.32 16.63
CA SER A 257 14.30 -0.39 17.70
C SER A 257 14.84 -1.76 17.26
N GLN A 258 14.29 -2.34 16.19
CA GLN A 258 14.79 -3.58 15.57
C GLN A 258 15.94 -3.35 14.58
N GLY A 259 16.47 -2.14 14.49
CA GLY A 259 17.62 -1.79 13.65
C GLY A 259 17.28 -1.54 12.18
N VAL A 260 16.01 -1.28 11.85
CA VAL A 260 15.59 -0.92 10.49
C VAL A 260 16.02 0.52 10.17
N ASN A 261 16.58 0.72 8.98
CA ASN A 261 16.90 2.05 8.48
C ASN A 261 15.62 2.88 8.29
N PRO A 262 15.46 4.01 8.99
CA PRO A 262 14.25 4.82 8.89
C PRO A 262 13.96 5.30 7.46
N ARG A 263 14.98 5.55 6.64
CA ARG A 263 14.81 6.00 5.26
C ARG A 263 14.14 4.96 4.34
N LYS A 264 14.09 3.70 4.74
CA LYS A 264 13.36 2.64 4.03
C LYS A 264 11.89 2.54 4.43
N VAL A 265 11.49 3.17 5.53
CA VAL A 265 10.15 3.00 6.12
C VAL A 265 9.19 4.06 5.60
N LEU A 266 8.06 3.63 5.04
CA LEU A 266 6.94 4.51 4.68
C LEU A 266 5.81 4.36 5.71
N LEU A 267 5.26 5.50 6.14
CA LEU A 267 4.12 5.55 7.06
C LEU A 267 2.81 5.45 6.29
N GLY A 268 1.94 4.50 6.65
CA GLY A 268 0.66 4.25 6.00
C GLY A 268 -0.43 5.24 6.38
N ILE A 269 -1.17 5.69 5.38
CA ILE A 269 -2.34 6.57 5.51
C ILE A 269 -3.56 5.84 4.93
N PRO A 270 -4.63 5.59 5.72
CA PRO A 270 -5.87 5.07 5.18
C PRO A 270 -6.60 6.18 4.41
N VAL A 271 -7.04 5.87 3.19
CA VAL A 271 -7.87 6.75 2.37
C VAL A 271 -9.34 6.30 2.44
N TYR A 272 -9.76 5.90 3.63
CA TYR A 272 -11.11 5.44 3.98
C TYR A 272 -11.38 5.67 5.46
N GLY A 273 -12.66 5.65 5.84
CA GLY A 273 -13.07 5.72 7.25
C GLY A 273 -13.69 4.42 7.74
N ARG A 274 -13.46 4.10 9.01
CA ARG A 274 -14.12 3.01 9.73
C ARG A 274 -15.31 3.54 10.51
N SER A 275 -16.48 2.93 10.30
CA SER A 275 -17.78 3.37 10.86
C SER A 275 -18.20 2.51 12.06
N PHE A 276 -18.81 3.18 13.04
CA PHE A 276 -19.36 2.55 14.24
C PHE A 276 -20.72 3.18 14.56
N LEU A 277 -21.81 2.46 14.28
CA LEU A 277 -23.17 2.91 14.49
C LEU A 277 -23.57 2.93 15.97
N GLY A 278 -24.41 3.86 16.35
CA GLY A 278 -24.87 4.02 17.73
C GLY A 278 -23.81 4.61 18.68
N SER A 279 -22.71 5.13 18.13
CA SER A 279 -21.63 5.74 18.90
C SER A 279 -21.28 7.14 18.34
N SER A 280 -20.72 7.98 19.19
CA SER A 280 -20.31 9.35 18.85
C SER A 280 -18.88 9.66 19.29
N ASN A 281 -18.16 8.73 19.92
CA ASN A 281 -16.82 8.96 20.43
C ASN A 281 -16.00 7.67 20.50
N ALA A 282 -14.69 7.79 20.59
CA ALA A 282 -13.79 6.68 20.84
C ALA A 282 -13.97 6.09 22.25
N GLY A 283 -13.83 4.77 22.41
CA GLY A 283 -13.92 4.03 23.66
C GLY A 283 -15.35 3.64 24.06
N GLN A 284 -16.35 3.87 23.21
CA GLN A 284 -17.76 3.52 23.46
C GLN A 284 -18.10 2.13 22.89
N SER A 285 -19.21 1.56 23.36
CA SER A 285 -19.89 0.45 22.68
C SER A 285 -20.58 0.96 21.41
N TYR A 286 -20.82 0.06 20.46
CA TYR A 286 -21.50 0.37 19.20
C TYR A 286 -22.45 -0.76 18.81
N SER A 287 -23.42 -0.49 17.92
CA SER A 287 -24.47 -1.44 17.55
C SER A 287 -24.26 -2.13 16.21
N GLY A 288 -23.21 -1.76 15.50
CA GLY A 288 -22.88 -2.26 14.15
C GLY A 288 -22.01 -1.27 13.38
N CYS A 289 -21.85 -1.50 12.09
CA CYS A 289 -21.02 -0.66 11.22
C CYS A 289 -21.82 -0.24 9.99
N GLY A 290 -21.60 0.98 9.50
CA GLY A 290 -22.18 1.51 8.28
C GLY A 290 -21.22 1.32 7.09
N GLY A 291 -21.72 1.63 5.88
CA GLY A 291 -20.93 1.52 4.66
C GLY A 291 -20.69 0.07 4.19
N GLU A 292 -19.77 -0.10 3.26
CA GLU A 292 -19.39 -1.40 2.75
C GLU A 292 -18.36 -2.03 3.69
N GLU A 293 -18.68 -3.17 4.28
CA GLU A 293 -17.82 -3.86 5.29
C GLU A 293 -17.33 -2.96 6.43
N GLY A 294 -18.16 -2.00 6.82
CA GLY A 294 -17.82 -1.06 7.88
C GLY A 294 -16.95 0.11 7.43
N THR A 295 -16.83 0.36 6.13
CA THR A 295 -15.99 1.41 5.58
C THR A 295 -16.72 2.36 4.63
N PHE A 296 -16.20 3.58 4.53
CA PHE A 296 -16.54 4.56 3.50
C PHE A 296 -15.28 5.06 2.82
N ASP A 297 -15.29 5.23 1.49
CA ASP A 297 -14.21 5.92 0.78
C ASP A 297 -14.02 7.33 1.35
N TYR A 298 -12.78 7.79 1.46
CA TYR A 298 -12.48 9.12 2.02
C TYR A 298 -13.19 10.26 1.27
N ARG A 299 -13.35 10.13 -0.07
CA ARG A 299 -14.07 11.13 -0.88
C ARG A 299 -15.50 11.37 -0.42
N ASP A 300 -16.13 10.39 0.24
CA ASP A 300 -17.51 10.44 0.72
C ASP A 300 -17.61 10.86 2.21
N LEU A 301 -16.49 11.32 2.78
CA LEU A 301 -16.39 11.80 4.16
C LEU A 301 -16.13 13.31 4.23
N PRO A 302 -16.61 14.01 5.26
CA PRO A 302 -17.56 13.51 6.26
C PRO A 302 -18.89 13.11 5.64
N ARG A 303 -19.60 12.16 6.25
CA ARG A 303 -20.91 11.73 5.74
C ARG A 303 -21.92 12.89 5.73
N PRO A 304 -22.91 12.89 4.81
CA PRO A 304 -23.92 13.91 4.76
C PRO A 304 -24.60 14.11 6.13
N GLY A 305 -24.66 15.36 6.60
CA GLY A 305 -25.21 15.70 7.92
C GLY A 305 -24.30 15.38 9.13
N ALA A 306 -23.12 14.78 8.90
CA ALA A 306 -22.15 14.55 9.95
C ALA A 306 -21.27 15.79 10.20
N LYS A 307 -20.78 15.93 11.44
CA LYS A 307 -19.85 16.98 11.85
C LYS A 307 -18.43 16.37 11.98
N GLU A 308 -17.45 17.00 11.32
CA GLU A 308 -16.05 16.64 11.41
C GLU A 308 -15.41 17.16 12.70
N HIS A 309 -14.53 16.35 13.28
CA HIS A 309 -13.81 16.61 14.51
C HIS A 309 -12.35 16.16 14.41
N HIS A 310 -11.51 16.72 15.27
CA HIS A 310 -10.10 16.33 15.41
C HIS A 310 -9.79 16.07 16.88
N ASP A 311 -9.09 14.97 17.16
CA ASP A 311 -8.46 14.71 18.45
C ASP A 311 -6.97 15.04 18.35
N ASP A 312 -6.64 16.29 18.69
CA ASP A 312 -5.25 16.79 18.59
C ASP A 312 -4.27 16.09 19.55
N LYS A 313 -4.78 15.49 20.63
CA LYS A 313 -3.95 14.78 21.63
C LYS A 313 -3.34 13.52 21.05
N VAL A 314 -4.07 12.86 20.15
CA VAL A 314 -3.63 11.60 19.53
C VAL A 314 -3.38 11.76 18.03
N GLY A 315 -3.67 12.91 17.44
CA GLY A 315 -3.49 13.15 16.01
C GLY A 315 -4.43 12.27 15.18
N ALA A 316 -5.73 12.35 15.42
CA ALA A 316 -6.77 11.58 14.73
C ALA A 316 -7.93 12.45 14.28
N GLY A 317 -8.50 12.12 13.12
CA GLY A 317 -9.71 12.71 12.59
C GLY A 317 -10.92 11.77 12.72
N TYR A 318 -12.11 12.34 12.82
CA TYR A 318 -13.36 11.58 12.80
C TYR A 318 -14.55 12.49 12.50
N CYS A 319 -15.67 11.90 12.11
CA CYS A 319 -16.95 12.63 12.09
C CYS A 319 -18.00 11.88 12.89
N THR A 320 -19.04 12.61 13.31
CA THR A 320 -20.16 12.07 14.08
C THR A 320 -21.49 12.51 13.49
N GLY A 321 -22.50 11.64 13.56
CA GLY A 321 -23.81 11.88 12.96
C GLY A 321 -23.92 11.30 11.55
N GLY A 322 -24.98 11.67 10.85
CA GLY A 322 -25.28 11.09 9.55
C GLY A 322 -25.56 9.57 9.63
N ASP A 323 -25.37 8.90 8.50
CA ASP A 323 -25.61 7.46 8.36
C ASP A 323 -24.42 6.58 8.83
N GLY A 324 -23.29 7.19 9.19
CA GLY A 324 -22.07 6.48 9.60
C GLY A 324 -21.85 6.38 11.12
N GLY A 325 -22.62 7.10 11.94
CA GLY A 325 -22.39 7.20 13.39
C GLY A 325 -21.07 7.88 13.73
N PHE A 326 -20.19 7.22 14.48
CA PHE A 326 -18.79 7.62 14.65
C PHE A 326 -17.95 7.02 13.52
N VAL A 327 -17.40 7.85 12.65
CA VAL A 327 -16.51 7.42 11.56
C VAL A 327 -15.13 8.00 11.80
N THR A 328 -14.12 7.15 11.97
CA THR A 328 -12.73 7.54 12.17
C THR A 328 -11.95 7.44 10.85
N TYR A 329 -11.17 8.48 10.50
CA TYR A 329 -10.42 8.58 9.24
C TYR A 329 -9.33 9.63 9.34
N ASP A 330 -8.41 9.63 8.37
CA ASP A 330 -7.45 10.73 8.22
C ASP A 330 -8.07 11.92 7.47
N THR A 331 -7.73 13.12 7.91
CA THR A 331 -8.07 14.37 7.27
C THR A 331 -6.80 15.04 6.72
N THR A 332 -6.91 16.08 5.93
CA THR A 332 -5.75 16.86 5.49
C THR A 332 -4.91 17.35 6.67
N ARG A 333 -5.54 17.72 7.78
CA ARG A 333 -4.86 18.15 9.01
C ARG A 333 -4.03 17.01 9.62
N THR A 334 -4.59 15.80 9.75
CA THR A 334 -3.86 14.66 10.33
C THR A 334 -2.76 14.18 9.41
N VAL A 335 -2.95 14.23 8.08
CA VAL A 335 -1.89 13.93 7.10
C VAL A 335 -0.73 14.91 7.22
N GLN A 336 -0.97 16.21 7.38
CA GLN A 336 0.08 17.20 7.65
C GLN A 336 0.84 16.91 8.95
N GLN A 337 0.14 16.49 10.02
CA GLN A 337 0.79 16.08 11.27
C GLN A 337 1.66 14.83 11.07
N LYS A 338 1.17 13.83 10.32
CA LYS A 338 1.90 12.61 9.98
C LYS A 338 3.11 12.90 9.06
N ALA A 339 2.98 13.81 8.10
CA ALA A 339 4.11 14.25 7.28
C ALA A 339 5.22 14.91 8.12
N LYS A 340 4.87 15.78 9.06
CA LYS A 340 5.82 16.34 10.03
C LYS A 340 6.48 15.26 10.89
N PHE A 341 5.72 14.27 11.33
CA PHE A 341 6.26 13.12 12.07
C PHE A 341 7.27 12.34 11.21
N VAL A 342 6.95 12.07 9.94
CA VAL A 342 7.85 11.41 8.97
C VAL A 342 9.17 12.16 8.85
N ALA A 343 9.13 13.47 8.65
CA ALA A 343 10.34 14.30 8.55
C ALA A 343 11.16 14.30 9.85
N ASN A 344 10.51 14.52 11.00
CA ASN A 344 11.16 14.58 12.31
C ASN A 344 11.79 13.23 12.72
N THR A 345 11.24 12.11 12.23
CA THR A 345 11.73 10.75 12.52
C THR A 345 12.66 10.24 11.40
N ASN A 346 12.92 11.08 10.38
CA ASN A 346 13.75 10.77 9.22
C ASN A 346 13.28 9.50 8.46
N LEU A 347 11.97 9.28 8.36
CA LEU A 347 11.41 8.17 7.60
C LEU A 347 11.57 8.40 6.08
N GLY A 348 11.32 7.36 5.29
CA GLY A 348 11.38 7.41 3.83
C GLY A 348 10.24 8.17 3.18
N GLY A 349 9.07 8.31 3.83
CA GLY A 349 7.92 9.01 3.27
C GLY A 349 6.57 8.49 3.76
N LEU A 350 5.55 8.70 2.93
CA LEU A 350 4.17 8.27 3.15
C LEU A 350 3.73 7.27 2.07
N PHE A 351 2.80 6.39 2.43
CA PHE A 351 2.02 5.65 1.44
C PHE A 351 0.53 5.63 1.81
N TYR A 352 -0.33 5.39 0.81
CA TYR A 352 -1.78 5.52 0.92
C TYR A 352 -2.48 4.23 0.49
N TRP A 353 -3.38 3.73 1.33
CA TRP A 353 -4.33 2.68 0.99
C TRP A 353 -5.72 3.29 0.89
N HIS A 354 -6.28 3.54 -0.28
CA HIS A 354 -5.76 3.45 -1.63
C HIS A 354 -6.12 4.69 -2.46
N ILE A 355 -5.37 4.96 -3.54
CA ILE A 355 -5.54 6.17 -4.36
C ILE A 355 -6.94 6.35 -4.94
N ALA A 356 -7.58 5.23 -5.35
CA ALA A 356 -8.90 5.28 -5.96
C ALA A 356 -10.02 5.71 -5.00
N ALA A 357 -9.78 5.85 -3.69
CA ALA A 357 -10.72 6.36 -2.69
C ALA A 357 -10.48 7.83 -2.30
N ASP A 358 -9.41 8.46 -2.82
CA ASP A 358 -9.04 9.83 -2.44
C ASP A 358 -10.02 10.87 -3.01
N ALA A 359 -10.14 11.98 -2.32
CA ALA A 359 -10.86 13.15 -2.78
C ALA A 359 -10.02 13.93 -3.81
N GLN A 360 -10.64 14.87 -4.52
CA GLN A 360 -9.94 15.73 -5.46
C GLN A 360 -9.71 17.15 -4.89
N GLY A 361 -8.71 17.83 -5.43
CA GLY A 361 -8.39 19.22 -5.10
C GLY A 361 -7.92 19.39 -3.65
N PRO A 362 -8.30 20.47 -2.98
CA PRO A 362 -7.79 20.81 -1.64
C PRO A 362 -8.05 19.78 -0.55
N ARG A 363 -8.97 18.84 -0.82
CA ARG A 363 -9.28 17.75 0.10
C ARG A 363 -8.46 16.47 -0.15
N SER A 364 -7.67 16.39 -1.22
CA SER A 364 -6.84 15.20 -1.49
C SER A 364 -5.84 14.97 -0.37
N LEU A 365 -5.86 13.77 0.23
CA LEU A 365 -4.87 13.36 1.23
C LEU A 365 -3.50 13.17 0.59
N ILE A 366 -3.46 12.61 -0.63
CA ILE A 366 -2.22 12.33 -1.36
C ILE A 366 -1.52 13.64 -1.74
N GLU A 367 -2.25 14.62 -2.29
CA GLU A 367 -1.72 15.95 -2.61
C GLU A 367 -1.27 16.69 -1.35
N THR A 368 -2.06 16.59 -0.27
CA THR A 368 -1.71 17.19 1.03
C THR A 368 -0.41 16.63 1.58
N GLY A 369 -0.23 15.31 1.56
CA GLY A 369 0.99 14.68 2.06
C GLY A 369 2.20 15.01 1.18
N TYR A 370 2.03 15.02 -0.14
CA TYR A 370 3.07 15.44 -1.08
C TYR A 370 3.57 16.87 -0.74
N ASN A 371 2.66 17.82 -0.69
CA ASN A 371 3.00 19.22 -0.40
C ASN A 371 3.65 19.35 0.98
N ALA A 372 3.07 18.70 2.00
CA ALA A 372 3.60 18.77 3.36
C ALA A 372 4.99 18.13 3.53
N LEU A 373 5.40 17.19 2.66
CA LEU A 373 6.73 16.59 2.66
C LEU A 373 7.75 17.40 1.84
N HIS A 374 7.32 18.17 0.84
CA HIS A 374 8.22 18.88 -0.08
C HIS A 374 8.34 20.38 0.23
N ASP A 375 7.42 20.94 1.02
CA ASP A 375 7.44 22.34 1.45
C ASP A 375 8.20 22.55 2.79
N MET A 376 8.85 21.49 3.33
CA MET A 376 9.59 21.54 4.60
C MET A 376 11.06 21.89 4.42
#